data_28b82a28345bf25341641eef7b935a90
#
_entry.id   28b82a28345bf25341641eef7b935a90
#
_cell.length_a   1.000
_cell.length_b   1.000
_cell.length_c   1.000
_cell.angle_alpha   90.00
_cell.angle_beta   90.00
_cell.angle_gamma   90.00
#
_symmetry.space_group_name_H-M   'P 1'
#
loop_
_entity.id
_entity.type
_entity.pdbx_description
1 polymer ?
#
loop_
_entity_poly.entity_id
_entity_poly.type
_entity_poly.pdbx_seq_one_letter_code
_entity_poly.pdbx_strand_id
1 'polypeptide(L)'
;MSAADELLDIVDENDRVIGQSPRGEAYARGLRHRCVFIEARDARGRLFVHRRTATKLVFPSRYDMFVGGVVGAGESYDEAALREAEEELGVDGLPRPERLFTFLYDDGAGASWWSAVYQVRCELPVSPQVEEVAWHAFLPEDEVDRRVSGASGAAAWDWVPDGLAAWERLRRHRRSAG
;
A
#
# COMPACT_ATOMS: atom_id res chain seq x y z
N MET A 1 -11.44 10.18 -16.40
CA MET A 1 -10.39 10.89 -15.63
C MET A 1 -9.22 9.92 -15.50
N SER A 2 -8.02 10.34 -15.87
CA SER A 2 -6.86 9.47 -15.69
C SER A 2 -6.41 9.48 -14.22
N ALA A 3 -5.66 8.44 -13.79
CA ALA A 3 -5.08 8.43 -12.44
C ALA A 3 -4.17 9.65 -12.16
N ALA A 4 -3.60 10.26 -13.21
CA ALA A 4 -2.78 11.47 -13.09
C ALA A 4 -3.60 12.74 -12.78
N ASP A 5 -4.89 12.74 -13.10
CA ASP A 5 -5.81 13.89 -12.87
C ASP A 5 -6.48 13.85 -11.50
N GLU A 6 -6.34 12.75 -10.76
CA GLU A 6 -6.86 12.59 -9.40
C GLU A 6 -6.31 13.69 -8.50
N LEU A 7 -7.21 14.41 -7.79
CA LEU A 7 -6.82 15.51 -6.91
C LEU A 7 -6.39 14.96 -5.55
N LEU A 8 -5.22 15.38 -5.08
CA LEU A 8 -4.64 14.98 -3.78
C LEU A 8 -4.55 16.18 -2.85
N ASP A 9 -4.75 15.97 -1.57
CA ASP A 9 -4.33 16.90 -0.53
C ASP A 9 -2.81 16.91 -0.39
N ILE A 10 -2.20 18.08 -0.48
CA ILE A 10 -0.77 18.29 -0.23
C ILE A 10 -0.59 18.69 1.24
N VAL A 11 0.37 18.05 1.90
CA VAL A 11 0.55 18.17 3.34
C VAL A 11 1.97 18.61 3.74
N ASP A 12 2.07 19.21 4.92
CA ASP A 12 3.35 19.59 5.52
C ASP A 12 4.04 18.42 6.27
N GLU A 13 5.15 18.71 6.97
CA GLU A 13 5.89 17.75 7.77
C GLU A 13 5.12 17.25 9.01
N ASN A 14 4.01 17.88 9.35
CA ASN A 14 3.13 17.52 10.47
C ASN A 14 1.81 16.88 10.00
N ASP A 15 1.75 16.48 8.71
CA ASP A 15 0.55 15.89 8.09
C ASP A 15 -0.66 16.85 8.06
N ARG A 16 -0.44 18.16 7.99
CA ARG A 16 -1.48 19.17 7.86
C ARG A 16 -1.67 19.56 6.41
N VAL A 17 -2.91 19.64 5.96
CA VAL A 17 -3.24 20.04 4.57
C VAL A 17 -2.84 21.50 4.36
N ILE A 18 -2.02 21.76 3.35
CA ILE A 18 -1.53 23.08 2.95
C ILE A 18 -1.94 23.47 1.53
N GLY A 19 -2.56 22.57 0.80
CA GLY A 19 -3.03 22.81 -0.56
C GLY A 19 -3.51 21.54 -1.23
N GLN A 20 -3.77 21.63 -2.52
CA GLN A 20 -4.17 20.50 -3.36
C GLN A 20 -3.43 20.52 -4.68
N SER A 21 -3.22 19.36 -5.29
CA SER A 21 -2.58 19.23 -6.59
C SER A 21 -3.07 17.97 -7.31
N PRO A 22 -3.16 17.99 -8.64
CA PRO A 22 -3.31 16.75 -9.41
C PRO A 22 -2.17 15.78 -9.11
N ARG A 23 -2.47 14.51 -9.02
CA ARG A 23 -1.53 13.42 -8.66
C ARG A 23 -0.29 13.42 -9.55
N GLY A 24 -0.45 13.59 -10.87
CA GLY A 24 0.68 13.66 -11.80
C GLY A 24 1.62 14.83 -11.51
N GLU A 25 1.08 16.01 -11.17
CA GLU A 25 1.87 17.18 -10.77
C GLU A 25 2.53 16.97 -9.41
N ALA A 26 1.80 16.42 -8.43
CA ALA A 26 2.33 16.12 -7.12
C ALA A 26 3.56 15.20 -7.22
N TYR A 27 3.51 14.16 -8.05
CA TYR A 27 4.64 13.27 -8.29
C TYR A 27 5.80 13.97 -9.02
N ALA A 28 5.51 14.72 -10.09
CA ALA A 28 6.54 15.41 -10.86
C ALA A 28 7.32 16.44 -10.02
N ARG A 29 6.67 17.05 -9.04
CA ARG A 29 7.26 18.07 -8.16
C ARG A 29 7.72 17.54 -6.79
N GLY A 30 7.55 16.23 -6.52
CA GLY A 30 7.87 15.64 -5.22
C GLY A 30 7.05 16.22 -4.06
N LEU A 31 5.79 16.63 -4.33
CA LEU A 31 4.92 17.21 -3.30
C LEU A 31 4.47 16.13 -2.33
N ARG A 32 4.53 16.46 -1.03
CA ARG A 32 4.15 15.53 0.02
C ARG A 32 2.64 15.35 0.06
N HIS A 33 2.21 14.11 -0.04
CA HIS A 33 0.82 13.67 -0.05
C HIS A 33 0.63 12.52 0.95
N ARG A 34 -0.52 11.84 0.89
CA ARG A 34 -0.89 10.75 1.80
C ARG A 34 -1.13 9.46 1.03
N CYS A 35 -0.70 8.35 1.63
CA CYS A 35 -0.96 6.99 1.13
C CYS A 35 -1.48 6.08 2.24
N VAL A 36 -2.13 5.00 1.85
CA VAL A 36 -2.55 3.92 2.73
C VAL A 36 -1.96 2.60 2.28
N PHE A 37 -1.56 1.77 3.24
CA PHE A 37 -1.06 0.41 3.07
C PHE A 37 -1.91 -0.52 3.92
N ILE A 38 -2.60 -1.47 3.31
CA ILE A 38 -3.49 -2.38 4.00
C ILE A 38 -2.96 -3.81 3.85
N GLU A 39 -2.54 -4.41 4.97
CA GLU A 39 -2.24 -5.83 5.03
C GLU A 39 -3.56 -6.61 5.04
N ALA A 40 -3.85 -7.34 3.97
CA ALA A 40 -5.03 -8.18 3.87
C ALA A 40 -4.67 -9.64 4.18
N ARG A 41 -5.41 -10.27 5.10
CA ARG A 41 -5.23 -11.67 5.48
C ARG A 41 -6.49 -12.48 5.24
N ASP A 42 -6.32 -13.69 4.73
CA ASP A 42 -7.43 -14.64 4.60
C ASP A 42 -7.81 -15.30 5.95
N ALA A 43 -8.81 -16.19 5.92
CA ALA A 43 -9.27 -16.93 7.09
C ALA A 43 -8.16 -17.82 7.74
N ARG A 44 -7.11 -18.17 7.00
CA ARG A 44 -5.95 -18.93 7.48
C ARG A 44 -4.80 -18.06 7.96
N GLY A 45 -4.96 -16.73 7.94
CA GLY A 45 -3.94 -15.76 8.33
C GLY A 45 -2.83 -15.54 7.27
N ARG A 46 -3.01 -16.05 6.04
CA ARG A 46 -2.07 -15.84 4.94
C ARG A 46 -2.25 -14.44 4.36
N LEU A 47 -1.14 -13.81 3.96
CA LEU A 47 -1.12 -12.47 3.39
C LEU A 47 -1.48 -12.47 1.91
N PHE A 48 -2.29 -11.52 1.50
CA PHE A 48 -2.47 -11.21 0.08
C PHE A 48 -1.21 -10.53 -0.43
N VAL A 49 -0.58 -11.15 -1.42
CA VAL A 49 0.60 -10.62 -2.11
C VAL A 49 0.26 -10.53 -3.59
N HIS A 50 0.66 -9.45 -4.22
CA HIS A 50 0.38 -9.25 -5.63
C HIS A 50 1.57 -8.68 -6.39
N ARG A 51 1.53 -8.82 -7.70
CA ARG A 51 2.44 -8.16 -8.63
C ARG A 51 1.68 -7.10 -9.40
N ARG A 52 2.18 -5.88 -9.35
CA ARG A 52 1.64 -4.72 -10.06
C ARG A 52 1.76 -4.92 -11.59
N THR A 53 0.82 -4.39 -12.36
CA THR A 53 0.95 -4.40 -13.82
C THR A 53 2.09 -3.51 -14.30
N ALA A 54 2.53 -3.74 -15.54
CA ALA A 54 3.57 -2.93 -16.18
C ALA A 54 3.11 -1.49 -16.50
N THR A 55 1.80 -1.25 -16.46
CA THR A 55 1.17 0.05 -16.78
C THR A 55 0.97 0.96 -15.58
N LYS A 56 1.30 0.49 -14.37
CA LYS A 56 1.18 1.31 -13.15
C LYS A 56 2.10 2.53 -13.21
N LEU A 57 1.56 3.68 -12.79
CA LEU A 57 2.26 4.97 -12.82
C LEU A 57 3.53 4.97 -11.93
N VAL A 58 3.48 4.24 -10.81
CA VAL A 58 4.57 4.14 -9.84
C VAL A 58 4.89 2.68 -9.60
N PHE A 59 6.17 2.33 -9.56
CA PHE A 59 6.68 0.97 -9.30
C PHE A 59 6.02 -0.12 -10.17
N PRO A 60 6.03 0.00 -11.53
CA PRO A 60 5.45 -1.00 -12.40
C PRO A 60 6.15 -2.36 -12.25
N SER A 61 5.39 -3.44 -12.41
CA SER A 61 5.86 -4.84 -12.40
C SER A 61 6.47 -5.33 -11.09
N ARG A 62 6.45 -4.55 -10.00
CA ARG A 62 6.97 -4.95 -8.70
C ARG A 62 5.93 -5.69 -7.87
N TYR A 63 6.44 -6.48 -6.91
CA TYR A 63 5.61 -7.17 -5.93
C TYR A 63 5.30 -6.26 -4.74
N ASP A 64 4.12 -6.44 -4.16
CA ASP A 64 3.70 -5.76 -2.94
C ASP A 64 2.97 -6.74 -2.00
N MET A 65 3.23 -6.61 -0.71
CA MET A 65 2.56 -7.36 0.35
C MET A 65 1.42 -6.55 0.98
N PHE A 66 1.17 -5.35 0.47
CA PHE A 66 0.04 -4.51 0.84
C PHE A 66 -0.82 -4.22 -0.37
N VAL A 67 -2.11 -4.10 -0.19
CA VAL A 67 -2.98 -3.36 -1.09
C VAL A 67 -3.07 -1.91 -0.61
N GLY A 68 -3.34 -0.96 -1.49
CA GLY A 68 -3.43 0.44 -1.10
C GLY A 68 -3.13 1.40 -2.24
N GLY A 69 -3.19 2.67 -1.90
CA GLY A 69 -2.99 3.75 -2.85
C GLY A 69 -2.94 5.11 -2.17
N VAL A 70 -3.19 6.15 -2.96
CA VAL A 70 -3.20 7.52 -2.48
C VAL A 70 -4.52 7.86 -1.78
N VAL A 71 -4.45 8.78 -0.83
CA VAL A 71 -5.62 9.38 -0.21
C VAL A 71 -6.05 10.57 -1.06
N GLY A 72 -7.29 10.55 -1.55
CA GLY A 72 -7.86 11.61 -2.36
C GLY A 72 -8.06 12.90 -1.59
N ALA A 73 -8.21 14.03 -2.29
CA ALA A 73 -8.46 15.32 -1.67
C ALA A 73 -9.75 15.32 -0.84
N GLY A 74 -9.64 15.70 0.42
CA GLY A 74 -10.76 15.70 1.37
C GLY A 74 -11.16 14.34 1.93
N GLU A 75 -10.50 13.26 1.49
CA GLU A 75 -10.71 11.91 2.00
C GLU A 75 -9.92 11.69 3.29
N SER A 76 -10.49 10.97 4.24
CA SER A 76 -9.74 10.52 5.42
C SER A 76 -8.91 9.28 5.10
N TYR A 77 -7.89 9.02 5.92
CA TYR A 77 -7.11 7.77 5.80
C TYR A 77 -7.99 6.52 5.93
N ASP A 78 -8.98 6.52 6.82
CA ASP A 78 -9.83 5.35 7.06
C ASP A 78 -10.80 5.08 5.89
N GLU A 79 -11.31 6.13 5.24
CA GLU A 79 -12.11 6.01 4.01
C GLU A 79 -11.27 5.48 2.86
N ALA A 80 -10.08 6.07 2.65
CA ALA A 80 -9.14 5.61 1.63
C ALA A 80 -8.73 4.15 1.85
N ALA A 81 -8.46 3.74 3.09
CA ALA A 81 -8.06 2.37 3.40
C ALA A 81 -9.14 1.35 3.03
N LEU A 82 -10.41 1.63 3.31
CA LEU A 82 -11.50 0.74 2.93
C LEU A 82 -11.70 0.71 1.42
N ARG A 83 -11.76 1.88 0.78
CA ARG A 83 -11.94 2.00 -0.68
C ARG A 83 -10.84 1.26 -1.44
N GLU A 84 -9.56 1.54 -1.13
CA GLU A 84 -8.42 0.91 -1.81
C GLU A 84 -8.37 -0.61 -1.57
N ALA A 85 -8.70 -1.07 -0.34
CA ALA A 85 -8.74 -2.50 -0.06
C ALA A 85 -9.83 -3.21 -0.89
N GLU A 86 -11.02 -2.64 -0.98
CA GLU A 86 -12.12 -3.21 -1.79
C GLU A 86 -11.80 -3.18 -3.28
N GLU A 87 -11.25 -2.07 -3.79
CA GLU A 87 -10.87 -1.92 -5.20
C GLU A 87 -9.78 -2.91 -5.61
N GLU A 88 -8.65 -2.97 -4.89
CA GLU A 88 -7.53 -3.82 -5.27
C GLU A 88 -7.74 -5.31 -4.98
N LEU A 89 -8.54 -5.68 -3.97
CA LEU A 89 -8.95 -7.07 -3.75
C LEU A 89 -10.11 -7.49 -4.67
N GLY A 90 -10.83 -6.54 -5.25
CA GLY A 90 -12.00 -6.79 -6.07
C GLY A 90 -13.14 -7.42 -5.28
N VAL A 91 -13.45 -6.87 -4.12
CA VAL A 91 -14.51 -7.32 -3.20
C VAL A 91 -15.32 -6.14 -2.70
N ASP A 92 -16.54 -6.38 -2.27
CA ASP A 92 -17.40 -5.41 -1.61
C ASP A 92 -17.77 -5.91 -0.21
N GLY A 93 -17.87 -5.01 0.75
CA GLY A 93 -18.35 -5.31 2.09
C GLY A 93 -17.29 -5.87 3.03
N LEU A 94 -16.04 -5.43 2.87
CA LEU A 94 -15.00 -5.71 3.84
C LEU A 94 -15.34 -5.11 5.23
N PRO A 95 -14.89 -5.75 6.31
CA PRO A 95 -14.86 -5.07 7.60
C PRO A 95 -13.94 -3.84 7.50
N ARG A 96 -14.19 -2.82 8.31
CA ARG A 96 -13.31 -1.65 8.35
C ARG A 96 -11.89 -2.06 8.69
N PRO A 97 -10.89 -1.67 7.88
CA PRO A 97 -9.49 -1.90 8.19
C PRO A 97 -9.12 -1.26 9.53
N GLU A 98 -8.35 -1.99 10.33
CA GLU A 98 -7.83 -1.49 11.61
C GLU A 98 -6.52 -0.74 11.38
N ARG A 99 -6.47 0.52 11.82
CA ARG A 99 -5.26 1.35 11.72
C ARG A 99 -4.24 0.93 12.77
N LEU A 100 -3.02 0.67 12.34
CA LEU A 100 -1.93 0.25 13.22
C LEU A 100 -1.00 1.41 13.58
N PHE A 101 -0.49 2.13 12.58
CA PHE A 101 0.39 3.29 12.76
C PHE A 101 0.47 4.14 11.49
N THR A 102 1.11 5.29 11.60
CA THR A 102 1.43 6.19 10.49
C THR A 102 2.91 6.53 10.52
N PHE A 103 3.54 6.66 9.37
CA PHE A 103 4.95 7.07 9.27
C PHE A 103 5.17 7.95 8.03
N LEU A 104 6.21 8.76 8.09
CA LEU A 104 6.70 9.50 6.93
C LEU A 104 7.69 8.61 6.17
N TYR A 105 7.40 8.32 4.92
CA TYR A 105 8.33 7.68 4.00
C TYR A 105 9.12 8.75 3.25
N ASP A 106 10.43 8.53 3.10
CA ASP A 106 11.34 9.36 2.31
C ASP A 106 12.01 8.44 1.28
N ASP A 107 11.94 8.79 0.01
CA ASP A 107 12.50 7.99 -1.09
C ASP A 107 14.02 8.18 -1.26
N GLY A 108 14.62 9.11 -0.50
CA GLY A 108 16.03 9.47 -0.59
C GLY A 108 16.39 10.28 -1.84
N ALA A 109 15.42 10.62 -2.69
CA ALA A 109 15.59 11.36 -3.93
C ALA A 109 14.89 12.74 -3.90
N GLY A 110 14.32 13.11 -2.76
CA GLY A 110 13.68 14.40 -2.52
C GLY A 110 12.15 14.37 -2.49
N ALA A 111 11.53 13.20 -2.65
CA ALA A 111 10.10 13.04 -2.43
C ALA A 111 9.83 12.30 -1.11
N SER A 112 8.77 12.71 -0.42
CA SER A 112 8.32 12.06 0.80
C SER A 112 6.79 12.09 0.89
N TRP A 113 6.20 11.10 1.56
CA TRP A 113 4.76 11.04 1.76
C TRP A 113 4.41 10.36 3.08
N TRP A 114 3.30 10.80 3.66
CA TRP A 114 2.74 10.16 4.84
C TRP A 114 2.04 8.86 4.48
N SER A 115 2.32 7.81 5.21
CA SER A 115 1.82 6.46 4.97
C SER A 115 1.13 5.92 6.22
N ALA A 116 -0.17 5.65 6.13
CA ALA A 116 -0.91 5.00 7.21
C ALA A 116 -1.03 3.49 6.92
N VAL A 117 -0.65 2.67 7.89
CA VAL A 117 -0.63 1.20 7.78
C VAL A 117 -1.82 0.62 8.52
N TYR A 118 -2.53 -0.27 7.84
CA TYR A 118 -3.74 -0.94 8.31
C TYR A 118 -3.61 -2.45 8.19
N GLN A 119 -4.49 -3.15 8.88
CA GLN A 119 -4.75 -4.57 8.65
C GLN A 119 -6.25 -4.81 8.43
N VAL A 120 -6.56 -5.81 7.61
CA VAL A 120 -7.94 -6.26 7.37
C VAL A 120 -7.98 -7.77 7.19
N ARG A 121 -9.06 -8.39 7.67
CA ARG A 121 -9.36 -9.80 7.39
C ARG A 121 -10.32 -9.87 6.21
N CYS A 122 -9.89 -10.52 5.14
CA CYS A 122 -10.70 -10.76 3.95
C CYS A 122 -11.03 -12.25 3.84
N GLU A 123 -12.27 -12.62 4.16
CA GLU A 123 -12.78 -13.99 4.01
C GLU A 123 -13.59 -14.16 2.72
N LEU A 124 -13.73 -13.08 1.95
CA LEU A 124 -14.44 -13.06 0.67
C LEU A 124 -13.53 -13.58 -0.46
N PRO A 125 -14.11 -14.20 -1.49
CA PRO A 125 -13.35 -14.55 -2.70
C PRO A 125 -12.85 -13.28 -3.37
N VAL A 126 -11.52 -13.16 -3.54
CA VAL A 126 -10.91 -12.00 -4.19
C VAL A 126 -10.98 -12.10 -5.71
N SER A 127 -11.20 -10.96 -6.36
CA SER A 127 -11.23 -10.83 -7.82
C SER A 127 -10.54 -9.54 -8.25
N PRO A 128 -9.21 -9.42 -8.06
CA PRO A 128 -8.47 -8.21 -8.39
C PRO A 128 -8.63 -7.81 -9.85
N GLN A 129 -8.64 -6.50 -10.11
CA GLN A 129 -8.71 -5.96 -11.47
C GLN A 129 -7.42 -6.31 -12.24
N VAL A 130 -7.57 -6.93 -13.40
CA VAL A 130 -6.43 -7.36 -14.25
C VAL A 130 -5.59 -6.18 -14.77
N GLU A 131 -6.16 -4.98 -14.82
CA GLU A 131 -5.50 -3.74 -15.18
C GLU A 131 -4.55 -3.24 -14.09
N GLU A 132 -4.79 -3.66 -12.84
CA GLU A 132 -4.05 -3.24 -11.66
C GLU A 132 -3.08 -4.33 -11.17
N VAL A 133 -3.51 -5.59 -11.23
CA VAL A 133 -2.85 -6.75 -10.63
C VAL A 133 -2.55 -7.79 -11.70
N ALA A 134 -1.27 -7.97 -12.02
CA ALA A 134 -0.82 -8.96 -12.99
C ALA A 134 -0.76 -10.39 -12.44
N TRP A 135 -0.59 -10.52 -11.12
CA TRP A 135 -0.55 -11.79 -10.40
C TRP A 135 -0.85 -11.56 -8.92
N HIS A 136 -1.48 -12.52 -8.27
CA HIS A 136 -1.70 -12.50 -6.82
C HIS A 136 -1.77 -13.91 -6.22
N ALA A 137 -1.47 -13.99 -4.92
CA ALA A 137 -1.68 -15.19 -4.11
C ALA A 137 -1.81 -14.82 -2.62
N PHE A 138 -2.44 -15.70 -1.85
CA PHE A 138 -2.33 -15.67 -0.39
C PHE A 138 -1.14 -16.53 0.04
N LEU A 139 -0.13 -15.92 0.66
CA LEU A 139 1.10 -16.57 1.09
C LEU A 139 1.23 -16.60 2.62
N PRO A 140 1.79 -17.68 3.20
CA PRO A 140 2.20 -17.66 4.60
C PRO A 140 3.20 -16.54 4.87
N GLU A 141 3.17 -15.97 6.06
CA GLU A 141 4.04 -14.84 6.44
C GLU A 141 5.53 -15.19 6.34
N ASP A 142 5.90 -16.41 6.72
CA ASP A 142 7.28 -16.91 6.60
C ASP A 142 7.76 -17.03 5.15
N GLU A 143 6.86 -17.31 4.21
CA GLU A 143 7.19 -17.28 2.77
C GLU A 143 7.47 -15.85 2.31
N VAL A 144 6.65 -14.88 2.74
CA VAL A 144 6.88 -13.46 2.45
C VAL A 144 8.22 -13.01 3.01
N ASP A 145 8.53 -13.35 4.27
CA ASP A 145 9.84 -13.03 4.89
C ASP A 145 11.01 -13.63 4.11
N ARG A 146 10.89 -14.88 3.63
CA ARG A 146 11.93 -15.50 2.78
C ARG A 146 12.11 -14.77 1.46
N ARG A 147 11.01 -14.34 0.81
CA ARG A 147 11.04 -13.57 -0.45
C ARG A 147 11.58 -12.16 -0.28
N VAL A 148 11.35 -11.54 0.88
CA VAL A 148 11.92 -10.23 1.22
C VAL A 148 13.42 -10.33 1.49
N SER A 149 13.84 -11.33 2.27
CA SER A 149 15.26 -11.46 2.66
C SER A 149 16.16 -12.09 1.58
N GLY A 150 15.59 -12.73 0.56
CA GLY A 150 16.35 -13.51 -0.42
C GLY A 150 16.99 -14.78 0.18
N ALA A 151 16.56 -15.19 1.37
CA ALA A 151 17.07 -16.38 2.04
C ALA A 151 16.57 -17.65 1.36
N SER A 152 17.39 -18.72 1.41
CA SER A 152 17.04 -20.09 0.99
C SER A 152 16.97 -20.35 -0.51
N GLY A 153 17.72 -19.64 -1.38
CA GLY A 153 17.79 -19.94 -2.82
C GLY A 153 16.51 -19.62 -3.60
N ALA A 154 15.48 -19.09 -2.94
CA ALA A 154 14.36 -18.49 -3.63
C ALA A 154 14.85 -17.19 -4.27
N ALA A 155 14.56 -16.97 -5.56
CA ALA A 155 14.87 -15.71 -6.20
C ALA A 155 14.19 -14.59 -5.39
N ALA A 156 14.97 -13.59 -4.98
CA ALA A 156 14.42 -12.38 -4.34
C ALA A 156 13.48 -11.71 -5.31
N TRP A 157 12.30 -11.33 -4.82
CA TRP A 157 11.35 -10.58 -5.62
C TRP A 157 11.71 -9.09 -5.61
N ASP A 158 11.43 -8.40 -6.69
CA ASP A 158 11.57 -6.95 -6.77
C ASP A 158 10.34 -6.29 -6.11
N TRP A 159 10.51 -5.88 -4.87
CA TRP A 159 9.44 -5.32 -4.05
C TRP A 159 9.28 -3.82 -4.23
N VAL A 160 8.07 -3.34 -4.01
CA VAL A 160 7.77 -1.91 -3.89
C VAL A 160 8.52 -1.32 -2.70
N PRO A 161 9.36 -0.27 -2.87
CA PRO A 161 10.26 0.21 -1.80
C PRO A 161 9.56 0.72 -0.55
N ASP A 162 8.47 1.49 -0.71
CA ASP A 162 7.69 2.00 0.42
C ASP A 162 6.86 0.89 1.08
N GLY A 163 6.43 -0.13 0.33
CA GLY A 163 5.86 -1.36 0.86
C GLY A 163 6.85 -2.11 1.75
N LEU A 164 8.12 -2.25 1.32
CA LEU A 164 9.19 -2.82 2.17
C LEU A 164 9.39 -2.00 3.45
N ALA A 165 9.42 -0.68 3.34
CA ALA A 165 9.57 0.18 4.50
C ALA A 165 8.39 0.07 5.49
N ALA A 166 7.17 -0.10 4.98
CA ALA A 166 5.98 -0.37 5.78
C ALA A 166 6.07 -1.76 6.46
N TRP A 167 6.51 -2.79 5.72
CA TRP A 167 6.68 -4.16 6.23
C TRP A 167 7.66 -4.23 7.39
N GLU A 168 8.83 -3.62 7.26
CA GLU A 168 9.84 -3.57 8.32
C GLU A 168 9.31 -2.89 9.59
N ARG A 169 8.52 -1.80 9.43
CA ARG A 169 7.89 -1.09 10.55
C ARG A 169 6.79 -1.93 11.20
N LEU A 170 5.98 -2.62 10.40
CA LEU A 170 4.94 -3.52 10.88
C LEU A 170 5.52 -4.66 11.70
N ARG A 171 6.61 -5.28 11.23
CA ARG A 171 7.32 -6.33 11.96
C ARG A 171 7.87 -5.82 13.30
N ARG A 172 8.41 -4.60 13.34
CA ARG A 172 8.85 -3.97 14.60
C ARG A 172 7.69 -3.66 15.54
N HIS A 173 6.62 -3.09 15.01
CA HIS A 173 5.41 -2.76 15.77
C HIS A 173 4.84 -4.00 16.49
N ARG A 174 4.73 -5.12 15.79
CA ARG A 174 4.25 -6.39 16.37
C ARG A 174 5.17 -6.97 17.45
N ARG A 175 6.49 -6.84 17.27
CA ARG A 175 7.45 -7.27 18.31
C ARG A 175 7.40 -6.42 19.59
N SER A 176 7.00 -5.17 19.47
CA SER A 176 6.89 -4.24 20.61
C SER A 176 5.56 -4.36 21.36
N ALA A 177 4.55 -4.97 20.74
CA ALA A 177 3.21 -5.16 21.30
C ALA A 177 3.01 -6.54 21.97
N GLY A 178 3.95 -7.46 21.84
CA GLY A 178 3.96 -8.80 22.44
C GLY A 178 5.00 -8.93 23.52
#